data_def1394794ff52d922081c199a0cb0bb
#
_entry.id   def1394794ff52d922081c199a0cb0bb
#
_cell.length_a   1.000
_cell.length_b   1.000
_cell.length_c   1.000
_cell.angle_alpha   90.00
_cell.angle_beta   90.00
_cell.angle_gamma   90.00
#
_symmetry.space_group_name_H-M   'P 1'
#
loop_
_entity.id
_entity.type
_entity.pdbx_description
1 polymer ?
#
loop_
_entity_poly.entity_id
_entity_poly.type
_entity_poly.pdbx_seq_one_letter_code
_entity_poly.pdbx_strand_id
1 'polypeptide(L)'
;ALACSLMDLVEPGAAAPAAPAAMASRPRLDDEFAFIPAYEVSAAAGEGIVIDVEHESGRLAFRRDWLRSVTSAAPDRLAVITVRGESMYPTLADGDTILVDLTQGAPANDGVYIIRFGEFVLVKRLSIDPVRRLVTISCDNEHYPPLAPVDPADVEVAGRVIWVGRRL
;
A
#
# COMPACT_ATOMS: atom_id res chain seq x y z
N ALA A 1 47.09 65.65 -48.96
CA ALA A 1 47.28 64.37 -49.56
C ALA A 1 47.23 63.25 -48.53
N LEU A 2 46.60 62.17 -48.89
CA LEU A 2 46.53 60.86 -48.37
C LEU A 2 45.62 60.61 -47.14
N ALA A 3 44.48 60.17 -47.56
CA ALA A 3 43.58 59.33 -46.80
C ALA A 3 44.24 58.00 -46.49
N CYS A 4 44.06 57.50 -45.33
CA CYS A 4 44.09 56.07 -45.10
C CYS A 4 42.92 55.71 -44.18
N SER A 5 41.92 55.15 -44.82
CA SER A 5 40.81 54.55 -44.18
C SER A 5 41.27 53.15 -43.69
N LEU A 6 41.21 52.93 -42.43
CA LEU A 6 41.36 51.59 -41.93
C LEU A 6 39.99 51.21 -41.36
N MET A 7 39.31 50.48 -42.15
CA MET A 7 38.16 49.72 -41.67
C MET A 7 38.69 48.60 -40.82
N ASP A 8 38.56 48.82 -39.51
CA ASP A 8 38.76 47.72 -38.56
C ASP A 8 37.56 46.82 -38.61
N LEU A 9 37.76 45.65 -39.23
CA LEU A 9 36.80 44.57 -39.25
C LEU A 9 36.77 44.01 -37.81
N VAL A 10 35.80 44.44 -37.03
CA VAL A 10 35.43 43.72 -35.84
C VAL A 10 34.63 42.49 -36.27
N GLU A 11 35.25 41.37 -36.27
CA GLU A 11 34.58 40.11 -36.42
C GLU A 11 33.63 39.92 -35.24
N PRO A 12 32.32 39.61 -35.46
CA PRO A 12 31.46 39.25 -34.36
C PRO A 12 31.93 37.91 -33.80
N GLY A 13 32.38 37.94 -32.53
CA GLY A 13 32.81 36.76 -31.82
C GLY A 13 31.80 35.63 -31.96
N ALA A 14 32.29 34.48 -32.44
CA ALA A 14 31.53 33.28 -32.52
C ALA A 14 30.98 32.93 -31.13
N ALA A 15 29.68 32.95 -30.98
CA ALA A 15 29.01 32.48 -29.79
C ALA A 15 29.44 31.01 -29.57
N ALA A 16 30.07 30.75 -28.47
CA ALA A 16 30.38 29.40 -28.08
C ALA A 16 29.10 28.54 -28.10
N PRO A 17 29.13 27.32 -28.65
CA PRO A 17 27.95 26.47 -28.65
C PRO A 17 27.52 26.28 -27.21
N ALA A 18 26.28 26.64 -26.91
CA ALA A 18 25.64 26.36 -25.62
C ALA A 18 25.82 24.87 -25.32
N ALA A 19 26.45 24.57 -24.19
CA ALA A 19 26.58 23.21 -23.73
C ALA A 19 25.18 22.55 -23.76
N PRO A 20 25.07 21.30 -24.23
CA PRO A 20 23.78 20.64 -24.26
C PRO A 20 23.22 20.65 -22.83
N ALA A 21 22.02 21.20 -22.66
CA ALA A 21 21.31 21.17 -21.39
C ALA A 21 21.39 19.74 -20.89
N ALA A 22 21.93 19.56 -19.69
CA ALA A 22 22.06 18.24 -19.07
C ALA A 22 20.69 17.58 -19.17
N MET A 23 20.58 16.53 -19.95
CA MET A 23 19.37 15.70 -20.02
C MET A 23 19.13 15.26 -18.60
N ALA A 24 18.10 15.84 -17.96
CA ALA A 24 17.62 15.40 -16.67
C ALA A 24 17.42 13.88 -16.80
N SER A 25 18.22 13.13 -16.08
CA SER A 25 18.14 11.67 -16.10
C SER A 25 16.70 11.31 -15.78
N ARG A 26 16.05 10.58 -16.69
CA ARG A 26 14.71 10.06 -16.43
C ARG A 26 14.78 9.32 -15.09
N PRO A 27 13.88 9.64 -14.13
CA PRO A 27 13.85 8.94 -12.86
C PRO A 27 13.77 7.44 -13.15
N ARG A 28 14.56 6.66 -12.43
CA ARG A 28 14.47 5.21 -12.53
C ARG A 28 13.10 4.81 -12.00
N LEU A 29 12.51 3.76 -12.57
CA LEU A 29 11.19 3.26 -12.11
C LEU A 29 11.17 3.00 -10.61
N ASP A 30 12.28 2.54 -10.05
CA ASP A 30 12.45 2.28 -8.61
C ASP A 30 12.42 3.57 -7.76
N ASP A 31 12.74 4.74 -8.34
CA ASP A 31 12.68 6.03 -7.65
C ASP A 31 11.24 6.54 -7.56
N GLU A 32 10.41 6.24 -8.55
CA GLU A 32 9.01 6.71 -8.66
C GLU A 32 8.03 5.70 -8.08
N PHE A 33 8.30 4.41 -8.20
CA PHE A 33 7.41 3.32 -7.77
C PHE A 33 8.01 2.50 -6.64
N ALA A 34 7.13 1.95 -5.82
CA ALA A 34 7.46 0.90 -4.86
C ALA A 34 6.76 -0.38 -5.29
N PHE A 35 7.48 -1.49 -5.30
CA PHE A 35 6.98 -2.81 -5.63
C PHE A 35 6.63 -3.55 -4.36
N ILE A 36 5.34 -3.67 -4.06
CA ILE A 36 4.84 -4.29 -2.84
C ILE A 36 4.57 -5.78 -3.13
N PRO A 37 5.08 -6.70 -2.30
CA PRO A 37 4.85 -8.12 -2.48
C PRO A 37 3.37 -8.46 -2.38
N ALA A 38 2.91 -9.33 -3.28
CA ALA A 38 1.55 -9.83 -3.32
C ALA A 38 1.52 -11.30 -2.89
N TYR A 39 0.58 -11.63 -2.01
CA TYR A 39 0.37 -12.96 -1.48
C TYR A 39 -1.02 -13.47 -1.87
N GLU A 40 -1.09 -14.71 -2.29
CA GLU A 40 -2.36 -15.40 -2.43
C GLU A 40 -2.71 -16.05 -1.11
N VAL A 41 -3.97 -15.86 -0.72
CA VAL A 41 -4.48 -16.46 0.50
C VAL A 41 -5.19 -17.75 0.10
N SER A 42 -4.67 -18.87 0.53
CA SER A 42 -5.33 -20.17 0.35
C SER A 42 -6.40 -20.36 1.43
N ALA A 43 -7.63 -20.61 1.02
CA ALA A 43 -8.68 -21.02 1.94
C ALA A 43 -8.43 -22.48 2.35
N ALA A 44 -8.02 -22.72 3.59
CA ALA A 44 -8.12 -24.04 4.16
C ALA A 44 -9.60 -24.41 4.36
N ALA A 45 -9.98 -25.62 4.03
CA ALA A 45 -11.34 -26.11 4.18
C ALA A 45 -11.77 -26.05 5.65
N GLY A 46 -12.60 -25.07 6.03
CA GLY A 46 -13.10 -24.80 7.39
C GLY A 46 -12.71 -23.40 7.83
N GLU A 47 -13.64 -22.54 8.02
CA GLU A 47 -13.73 -21.23 8.72
C GLU A 47 -12.45 -20.39 8.97
N GLY A 48 -11.39 -20.50 8.18
CA GLY A 48 -10.17 -19.71 8.33
C GLY A 48 -9.32 -19.68 7.08
N ILE A 49 -8.59 -18.59 6.90
CA ILE A 49 -7.70 -18.38 5.79
C ILE A 49 -6.26 -18.54 6.32
N VAL A 50 -5.51 -19.50 5.77
CA VAL A 50 -4.06 -19.57 5.99
C VAL A 50 -3.42 -18.62 4.98
N ILE A 51 -2.74 -17.57 5.46
CA ILE A 51 -1.82 -16.83 4.61
C ILE A 51 -0.59 -17.71 4.46
N ASP A 52 -0.43 -18.33 3.31
CA ASP A 52 0.83 -18.94 2.95
C ASP A 52 1.82 -17.82 2.60
N VAL A 53 2.48 -17.33 3.65
CA VAL A 53 3.49 -16.26 3.55
C VAL A 53 4.72 -16.76 2.77
N GLU A 54 4.82 -18.04 2.51
CA GLU A 54 5.97 -18.65 1.82
C GLU A 54 5.90 -18.50 0.31
N HIS A 55 4.72 -18.15 -0.26
CA HIS A 55 4.56 -18.01 -1.69
C HIS A 55 4.14 -16.58 -2.09
N GLU A 56 5.15 -15.74 -2.38
CA GLU A 56 4.93 -14.48 -3.07
C GLU A 56 4.43 -14.77 -4.49
N SER A 57 3.18 -14.40 -4.80
CA SER A 57 2.55 -14.62 -6.12
C SER A 57 2.97 -13.56 -7.15
N GLY A 58 3.64 -12.50 -6.71
CA GLY A 58 4.09 -11.40 -7.56
C GLY A 58 4.25 -10.11 -6.79
N ARG A 59 4.30 -8.99 -7.51
CA ARG A 59 4.41 -7.65 -6.92
C ARG A 59 3.48 -6.67 -7.63
N LEU A 60 2.86 -5.78 -6.85
CA LEU A 60 2.13 -4.63 -7.39
C LEU A 60 2.97 -3.37 -7.25
N ALA A 61 3.00 -2.58 -8.31
CA ALA A 61 3.69 -1.29 -8.34
C ALA A 61 2.73 -0.17 -7.92
N PHE A 62 3.11 0.57 -6.89
CA PHE A 62 2.40 1.77 -6.44
C PHE A 62 3.32 2.98 -6.54
N ARG A 63 2.78 4.15 -6.90
CA ARG A 63 3.54 5.38 -6.86
C ARG A 63 3.91 5.72 -5.41
N ARG A 64 5.18 6.04 -5.18
CA ARG A 64 5.69 6.35 -3.83
C ARG A 64 5.03 7.58 -3.21
N ASP A 65 4.68 8.59 -4.01
CA ASP A 65 3.96 9.79 -3.56
C ASP A 65 2.54 9.46 -3.11
N TRP A 66 1.84 8.57 -3.85
CA TRP A 66 0.53 8.09 -3.46
C TRP A 66 0.59 7.25 -2.17
N LEU A 67 1.54 6.31 -2.04
CA LEU A 67 1.71 5.54 -0.82
C LEU A 67 1.89 6.45 0.41
N ARG A 68 2.73 7.49 0.30
CA ARG A 68 2.92 8.46 1.38
C ARG A 68 1.67 9.25 1.75
N SER A 69 0.69 9.34 0.85
CA SER A 69 -0.60 10.00 1.15
C SER A 69 -1.56 9.09 1.93
N VAL A 70 -1.39 7.76 1.87
CA VAL A 70 -2.30 6.79 2.50
C VAL A 70 -1.71 6.13 3.75
N THR A 71 -0.37 6.05 3.84
CA THR A 71 0.32 5.49 5.01
C THR A 71 1.70 6.10 5.22
N SER A 72 2.16 6.09 6.47
CA SER A 72 3.54 6.39 6.84
C SER A 72 4.45 5.15 6.85
N ALA A 73 3.90 3.97 6.61
CA ALA A 73 4.67 2.73 6.58
C ALA A 73 5.66 2.71 5.42
N ALA A 74 6.84 2.17 5.66
CA ALA A 74 7.82 1.92 4.60
C ALA A 74 7.32 0.78 3.68
N PRO A 75 7.68 0.78 2.38
CA PRO A 75 7.20 -0.20 1.41
C PRO A 75 7.43 -1.66 1.79
N ASP A 76 8.51 -1.96 2.50
CA ASP A 76 8.86 -3.30 3.03
C ASP A 76 7.97 -3.72 4.21
N ARG A 77 7.16 -2.80 4.73
CA ARG A 77 6.16 -3.03 5.77
C ARG A 77 4.73 -3.03 5.21
N LEU A 78 4.59 -3.16 3.92
CA LEU A 78 3.31 -3.28 3.23
C LEU A 78 3.20 -4.64 2.57
N ALA A 79 1.97 -5.13 2.44
CA ALA A 79 1.65 -6.36 1.72
C ALA A 79 0.39 -6.16 0.88
N VAL A 80 0.32 -6.83 -0.25
CA VAL A 80 -0.88 -6.94 -1.07
C VAL A 80 -1.45 -8.34 -0.87
N ILE A 81 -2.76 -8.43 -0.64
CA ILE A 81 -3.45 -9.69 -0.40
C ILE A 81 -4.70 -9.74 -1.26
N THR A 82 -4.97 -10.90 -1.87
CA THR A 82 -6.24 -11.15 -2.54
C THR A 82 -7.24 -11.68 -1.53
N VAL A 83 -8.38 -11.01 -1.39
CA VAL A 83 -9.48 -11.42 -0.50
C VAL A 83 -10.13 -12.68 -1.03
N ARG A 84 -10.46 -13.61 -0.12
CA ARG A 84 -11.26 -14.80 -0.41
C ARG A 84 -12.45 -14.88 0.53
N GLY A 85 -13.60 -15.26 -0.04
CA GLY A 85 -14.86 -15.42 0.69
C GLY A 85 -15.66 -14.13 0.79
N GLU A 86 -16.82 -14.23 1.44
CA GLU A 86 -17.88 -13.22 1.43
C GLU A 86 -18.11 -12.58 2.81
N SER A 87 -17.36 -12.96 3.83
CA SER A 87 -17.62 -12.51 5.22
C SER A 87 -17.53 -11.00 5.40
N MET A 88 -16.81 -10.31 4.52
CA MET A 88 -16.63 -8.85 4.55
C MET A 88 -17.44 -8.11 3.48
N TYR A 89 -18.33 -8.79 2.77
CA TYR A 89 -19.25 -8.17 1.81
C TYR A 89 -20.23 -7.24 2.56
N PRO A 90 -20.56 -6.05 2.04
CA PRO A 90 -20.21 -5.49 0.74
C PRO A 90 -18.89 -4.71 0.72
N THR A 91 -18.24 -4.49 1.86
CA THR A 91 -17.00 -3.70 1.94
C THR A 91 -15.88 -4.34 1.10
N LEU A 92 -15.67 -5.64 1.31
CA LEU A 92 -14.74 -6.43 0.51
C LEU A 92 -15.50 -7.62 -0.11
N ALA A 93 -15.25 -7.87 -1.38
CA ALA A 93 -15.79 -9.01 -2.11
C ALA A 93 -14.72 -10.05 -2.39
N ASP A 94 -15.15 -11.26 -2.72
CA ASP A 94 -14.22 -12.31 -3.18
C ASP A 94 -13.46 -11.84 -4.42
N GLY A 95 -12.15 -12.04 -4.43
CA GLY A 95 -11.26 -11.59 -5.50
C GLY A 95 -10.80 -10.12 -5.41
N ASP A 96 -11.26 -9.33 -4.44
CA ASP A 96 -10.73 -7.99 -4.20
C ASP A 96 -9.24 -8.06 -3.82
N THR A 97 -8.50 -7.04 -4.21
CA THR A 97 -7.10 -6.86 -3.82
C THR A 97 -7.01 -5.80 -2.74
N ILE A 98 -6.42 -6.11 -1.60
CA ILE A 98 -6.24 -5.17 -0.49
C ILE A 98 -4.76 -4.85 -0.27
N LEU A 99 -4.48 -3.59 0.10
CA LEU A 99 -3.17 -3.17 0.59
C LEU A 99 -3.22 -3.12 2.12
N VAL A 100 -2.26 -3.76 2.74
CA VAL A 100 -2.18 -3.96 4.19
C VAL A 100 -0.94 -3.30 4.74
N ASP A 101 -1.11 -2.51 5.80
CA ASP A 101 -0.03 -1.91 6.59
C ASP A 101 0.28 -2.85 7.77
N LEU A 102 1.47 -3.46 7.73
CA LEU A 102 1.96 -4.44 8.71
C LEU A 102 2.61 -3.79 9.93
N THR A 103 2.66 -2.47 10.02
CA THR A 103 3.20 -1.77 11.21
C THR A 103 2.22 -1.74 12.37
N GLN A 104 0.95 -2.02 12.10
CA GLN A 104 -0.14 -1.98 13.07
C GLN A 104 -0.24 -3.32 13.80
N GLY A 105 0.45 -3.44 14.93
CA GLY A 105 0.43 -4.66 15.77
C GLY A 105 -0.69 -4.70 16.82
N ALA A 106 -1.52 -3.65 16.90
CA ALA A 106 -2.66 -3.57 17.81
C ALA A 106 -3.78 -2.72 17.20
N PRO A 107 -5.06 -2.95 17.59
CA PRO A 107 -6.16 -2.15 17.09
C PRO A 107 -6.13 -0.75 17.73
N ALA A 108 -5.71 0.25 16.94
CA ALA A 108 -5.63 1.64 17.41
C ALA A 108 -6.89 2.47 17.13
N ASN A 109 -7.63 2.13 16.09
CA ASN A 109 -8.86 2.83 15.65
C ASN A 109 -9.80 1.82 14.99
N ASP A 110 -11.05 2.21 14.81
CA ASP A 110 -12.01 1.45 14.03
C ASP A 110 -11.48 1.23 12.60
N GLY A 111 -11.68 0.05 12.05
CA GLY A 111 -11.21 -0.27 10.72
C GLY A 111 -11.32 -1.73 10.35
N VAL A 112 -10.82 -2.04 9.16
CA VAL A 112 -10.66 -3.43 8.69
C VAL A 112 -9.22 -3.87 8.95
N TYR A 113 -9.08 -5.01 9.58
CA TYR A 113 -7.79 -5.54 10.01
C TYR A 113 -7.61 -6.98 9.57
N ILE A 114 -6.36 -7.35 9.45
CA ILE A 114 -5.94 -8.74 9.38
C ILE A 114 -5.66 -9.17 10.81
N ILE A 115 -6.40 -10.15 11.32
CA ILE A 115 -6.18 -10.72 12.65
C ILE A 115 -5.74 -12.17 12.53
N ARG A 116 -4.92 -12.60 13.47
CA ARG A 116 -4.48 -13.98 13.58
C ARG A 116 -5.31 -14.70 14.66
N PHE A 117 -5.75 -15.89 14.34
CA PHE A 117 -6.47 -16.76 15.25
C PHE A 117 -5.87 -18.19 15.16
N GLY A 118 -4.91 -18.48 16.02
CA GLY A 118 -4.09 -19.67 15.90
C GLY A 118 -3.28 -19.66 14.59
N GLU A 119 -3.46 -20.66 13.77
CA GLU A 119 -2.82 -20.76 12.45
C GLU A 119 -3.61 -20.02 11.35
N PHE A 120 -4.80 -19.54 11.67
CA PHE A 120 -5.67 -18.87 10.71
C PHE A 120 -5.45 -17.37 10.71
N VAL A 121 -5.60 -16.78 9.54
CA VAL A 121 -5.60 -15.34 9.35
C VAL A 121 -6.93 -14.92 8.77
N LEU A 122 -7.57 -13.94 9.40
CA LEU A 122 -8.91 -13.51 9.09
C LEU A 122 -8.92 -12.01 8.79
N VAL A 123 -9.71 -11.62 7.79
CA VAL A 123 -10.05 -10.20 7.57
C VAL A 123 -11.31 -9.90 8.35
N LYS A 124 -11.26 -8.95 9.27
CA LYS A 124 -12.38 -8.59 10.15
C LYS A 124 -12.46 -7.08 10.35
N ARG A 125 -13.65 -6.61 10.69
CA ARG A 125 -13.83 -5.26 11.20
C ARG A 125 -13.60 -5.25 12.70
N LEU A 126 -12.77 -4.33 13.15
CA LEU A 126 -12.57 -4.05 14.56
C LEU A 126 -13.20 -2.72 14.90
N SER A 127 -14.04 -2.70 15.93
CA SER A 127 -14.65 -1.50 16.50
C SER A 127 -14.24 -1.37 17.96
N ILE A 128 -13.69 -0.21 18.31
CA ILE A 128 -13.10 0.03 19.63
C ILE A 128 -14.09 0.77 20.52
N ASP A 129 -14.38 0.23 21.70
CA ASP A 129 -15.08 0.94 22.75
C ASP A 129 -14.05 1.59 23.69
N PRO A 130 -13.80 2.91 23.57
CA PRO A 130 -12.77 3.58 24.36
C PRO A 130 -13.16 3.72 25.84
N VAL A 131 -14.46 3.61 26.16
CA VAL A 131 -14.97 3.72 27.54
C VAL A 131 -14.76 2.41 28.28
N ARG A 132 -15.11 1.30 27.64
CA ARG A 132 -14.96 -0.03 28.23
C ARG A 132 -13.59 -0.63 27.98
N ARG A 133 -12.79 -0.03 27.07
CA ARG A 133 -11.50 -0.55 26.60
C ARG A 133 -11.61 -1.95 26.03
N LEU A 134 -12.66 -2.17 25.25
CA LEU A 134 -12.93 -3.45 24.59
C LEU A 134 -12.93 -3.27 23.09
N VAL A 135 -12.71 -4.37 22.38
CA VAL A 135 -12.77 -4.46 20.92
C VAL A 135 -13.85 -5.45 20.50
N THR A 136 -14.76 -4.99 19.65
CA THR A 136 -15.72 -5.87 18.98
C THR A 136 -15.14 -6.32 17.64
N ILE A 137 -15.11 -7.62 17.40
CA ILE A 137 -14.68 -8.23 16.16
C ILE A 137 -15.94 -8.62 15.38
N SER A 138 -16.09 -8.10 14.17
CA SER A 138 -17.27 -8.38 13.34
C SER A 138 -16.91 -8.63 11.89
N CYS A 139 -17.85 -9.23 11.19
CA CYS A 139 -17.90 -9.28 9.74
C CYS A 139 -18.80 -8.15 9.23
N ASP A 140 -18.54 -7.65 8.02
CA ASP A 140 -19.42 -6.66 7.39
C ASP A 140 -20.64 -7.32 6.73
N ASN A 141 -20.57 -8.63 6.50
CA ASN A 141 -21.69 -9.40 6.02
C ASN A 141 -22.61 -9.80 7.19
N GLU A 142 -23.86 -9.37 7.12
CA GLU A 142 -24.88 -9.55 8.17
C GLU A 142 -25.20 -11.02 8.46
N HIS A 143 -24.86 -11.94 7.54
CA HIS A 143 -25.04 -13.38 7.77
C HIS A 143 -24.08 -13.95 8.83
N TYR A 144 -23.06 -13.18 9.21
CA TYR A 144 -22.05 -13.57 10.19
C TYR A 144 -22.21 -12.73 11.46
N PRO A 145 -22.67 -13.30 12.58
CA PRO A 145 -22.86 -12.53 13.80
C PRO A 145 -21.51 -12.03 14.34
N PRO A 146 -21.51 -10.85 14.99
CA PRO A 146 -20.30 -10.34 15.64
C PRO A 146 -19.91 -11.24 16.82
N LEU A 147 -18.61 -11.28 17.13
CA LEU A 147 -18.12 -11.90 18.35
C LEU A 147 -18.40 -11.01 19.57
N ALA A 148 -18.48 -11.62 20.75
CA ALA A 148 -18.54 -10.85 21.99
C ALA A 148 -17.31 -9.91 22.11
N PRO A 149 -17.47 -8.72 22.69
CA PRO A 149 -16.34 -7.82 22.93
C PRO A 149 -15.24 -8.48 23.74
N VAL A 150 -14.00 -8.30 23.33
CA VAL A 150 -12.80 -8.89 23.95
C VAL A 150 -11.81 -7.81 24.36
N ASP A 151 -10.85 -8.16 25.20
CA ASP A 151 -9.73 -7.28 25.51
C ASP A 151 -8.86 -7.08 24.25
N PRO A 152 -8.44 -5.83 23.92
CA PRO A 152 -7.52 -5.58 22.82
C PRO A 152 -6.23 -6.41 22.86
N ALA A 153 -5.78 -6.79 24.07
CA ALA A 153 -4.59 -7.61 24.27
C ALA A 153 -4.78 -9.06 23.78
N ASP A 154 -6.03 -9.52 23.70
CA ASP A 154 -6.37 -10.87 23.22
C ASP A 154 -6.50 -10.94 21.69
N VAL A 155 -6.38 -9.79 21.00
CA VAL A 155 -6.50 -9.69 19.54
C VAL A 155 -5.13 -9.58 18.91
N GLU A 156 -4.66 -10.65 18.30
CA GLU A 156 -3.39 -10.62 17.55
C GLU A 156 -3.63 -9.97 16.18
N VAL A 157 -3.22 -8.71 16.02
CA VAL A 157 -3.32 -7.96 14.77
C VAL A 157 -2.06 -8.20 13.94
N ALA A 158 -2.23 -8.70 12.71
CA ALA A 158 -1.15 -8.86 11.74
C ALA A 158 -0.97 -7.62 10.85
N GLY A 159 -2.02 -6.79 10.69
CA GLY A 159 -1.95 -5.57 9.93
C GLY A 159 -3.30 -4.89 9.74
N ARG A 160 -3.29 -3.67 9.21
CA ARG A 160 -4.49 -2.89 8.90
C ARG A 160 -4.69 -2.77 7.40
N VAL A 161 -5.92 -2.99 6.92
CA VAL A 161 -6.29 -2.72 5.52
C VAL A 161 -6.39 -1.21 5.31
N ILE A 162 -5.62 -0.69 4.35
CA ILE A 162 -5.55 0.75 4.07
C ILE A 162 -6.07 1.12 2.68
N TRP A 163 -6.27 0.15 1.81
CA TRP A 163 -6.82 0.36 0.48
C TRP A 163 -7.39 -0.92 -0.09
N VAL A 164 -8.36 -0.78 -0.99
CA VAL A 164 -8.96 -1.88 -1.75
C VAL A 164 -9.02 -1.54 -3.24
N GLY A 165 -8.71 -2.51 -4.07
CA GLY A 165 -8.90 -2.50 -5.52
C GLY A 165 -9.81 -3.63 -5.95
N ARG A 166 -10.79 -3.32 -6.82
CA ARG A 166 -11.77 -4.28 -7.33
C ARG A 166 -11.77 -4.28 -8.84
N ARG A 167 -11.81 -5.48 -9.42
CA ARG A 167 -12.13 -5.64 -10.85
C ARG A 167 -13.63 -5.64 -11.02
N LEU A 168 -14.12 -4.94 -12.05
CA LEU A 168 -15.52 -4.89 -12.44
C LEU A 168 -15.83 -5.98 -13.44
#